data_a0cb3635645df5392caca08b4bbba926
#
_entry.id   a0cb3635645df5392caca08b4bbba926
#
_cell.length_a   1.000
_cell.length_b   1.000
_cell.length_c   1.000
_cell.angle_alpha   90.00
_cell.angle_beta   90.00
_cell.angle_gamma   90.00
#
_symmetry.space_group_name_H-M   'P 1'
#
loop_
_entity.id
_entity.type
_entity.pdbx_description
1 polymer ?
#
loop_
_entity_poly.entity_id
_entity_poly.type
_entity_poly.pdbx_seq_one_letter_code
_entity_poly.pdbx_strand_id
1 'polypeptide(L)'
;IEDSLRDKIQAMSCDIFRMLDCKGVVRIDYMFDRASEQVYITEINTIPGSLAFYLWENKGVKYSQLIDRMVDCARKANEERNMRNYAYSSDILKGVSLGGAKGAKGSKGSKF
;
A
#
# COMPACT_ATOMS: atom_id res chain seq x y z
N ILE A 1 -22.65 20.30 4.92
CA ILE A 1 -22.00 19.63 6.07
C ILE A 1 -21.53 20.69 7.03
N GLU A 2 -21.80 20.50 8.31
CA GLU A 2 -21.27 21.36 9.37
C GLU A 2 -19.73 21.33 9.38
N ASP A 3 -19.12 22.44 9.75
CA ASP A 3 -17.66 22.57 9.74
C ASP A 3 -16.98 21.56 10.68
N SER A 4 -17.58 21.31 11.85
CA SER A 4 -17.10 20.33 12.83
C SER A 4 -17.05 18.92 12.27
N LEU A 5 -18.10 18.49 11.55
CA LEU A 5 -18.18 17.18 10.92
C LEU A 5 -17.17 17.06 9.77
N ARG A 6 -17.05 18.14 8.96
CA ARG A 6 -16.03 18.20 7.90
C ARG A 6 -14.62 18.02 8.46
N ASP A 7 -14.30 18.75 9.52
CA ASP A 7 -12.96 18.72 10.10
C ASP A 7 -12.66 17.35 10.72
N LYS A 8 -13.65 16.71 11.36
CA LYS A 8 -13.56 15.33 11.86
C LYS A 8 -13.27 14.35 10.71
N ILE A 9 -14.00 14.45 9.60
CA ILE A 9 -13.80 13.56 8.42
C ILE A 9 -12.42 13.79 7.81
N GLN A 10 -11.97 15.04 7.70
CA GLN A 10 -10.65 15.34 7.15
C GLN A 10 -9.52 14.80 8.02
N ALA A 11 -9.61 14.96 9.34
CA ALA A 11 -8.62 14.40 10.27
C ALA A 11 -8.57 12.87 10.14
N MET A 12 -9.73 12.20 10.17
CA MET A 12 -9.85 10.76 10.00
C MET A 12 -9.27 10.30 8.65
N SER A 13 -9.52 11.03 7.56
CA SER A 13 -8.97 10.72 6.24
C SER A 13 -7.44 10.79 6.22
N CYS A 14 -6.85 11.79 6.87
CA CYS A 14 -5.41 11.92 6.98
C CYS A 14 -4.78 10.76 7.77
N ASP A 15 -5.43 10.35 8.85
CA ASP A 15 -4.94 9.25 9.69
C ASP A 15 -5.02 7.91 8.95
N ILE A 16 -6.12 7.64 8.24
CA ILE A 16 -6.27 6.46 7.40
C ILE A 16 -5.19 6.43 6.31
N PHE A 17 -4.98 7.55 5.63
CA PHE A 17 -3.97 7.67 4.57
C PHE A 17 -2.57 7.32 5.07
N ARG A 18 -2.20 7.81 6.27
CA ARG A 18 -0.91 7.50 6.91
C ARG A 18 -0.83 6.06 7.38
N MET A 19 -1.88 5.56 8.04
CA MET A 19 -1.93 4.21 8.59
C MET A 19 -1.80 3.13 7.52
N LEU A 20 -2.38 3.37 6.33
CA LEU A 20 -2.33 2.46 5.20
C LEU A 20 -1.11 2.69 4.28
N ASP A 21 -0.19 3.59 4.66
CA ASP A 21 0.97 4.00 3.85
C ASP A 21 0.61 4.37 2.41
N CYS A 22 -0.54 5.04 2.23
CA CYS A 22 -1.02 5.46 0.93
C CYS A 22 -0.07 6.50 0.30
N LYS A 23 0.02 6.48 -1.02
CA LYS A 23 0.79 7.46 -1.81
C LYS A 23 -0.09 8.05 -2.90
N GLY A 24 0.16 9.31 -3.25
CA GLY A 24 -0.58 10.00 -4.31
C GLY A 24 -2.01 10.35 -3.93
N VAL A 25 -2.98 10.02 -4.78
CA VAL A 25 -4.39 10.37 -4.60
C VAL A 25 -5.21 9.18 -4.18
N VAL A 26 -5.99 9.36 -3.13
CA VAL A 26 -6.94 8.35 -2.60
C VAL A 26 -8.30 9.04 -2.44
N ARG A 27 -9.38 8.36 -2.82
CA ARG A 27 -10.73 8.77 -2.49
C ARG A 27 -11.26 7.87 -1.39
N ILE A 28 -11.72 8.49 -0.30
CA ILE A 28 -12.33 7.79 0.82
C ILE A 28 -13.80 8.22 0.89
N ASP A 29 -14.70 7.26 0.81
CA ASP A 29 -16.12 7.49 0.85
C ASP A 29 -16.65 7.19 2.25
N TYR A 30 -17.55 8.04 2.74
CA TYR A 30 -18.09 7.97 4.09
C TYR A 30 -19.61 7.96 4.06
N MET A 31 -20.18 7.24 5.00
CA MET A 31 -21.60 7.32 5.36
C MET A 31 -21.73 8.01 6.71
N PHE A 32 -22.62 8.97 6.78
CA PHE A 32 -22.97 9.66 8.01
C PHE A 32 -24.38 9.27 8.45
N ASP A 33 -24.47 8.61 9.61
CA ASP A 33 -25.75 8.33 10.24
C ASP A 33 -26.17 9.53 11.10
N ARG A 34 -27.24 10.20 10.67
CA ARG A 34 -27.76 11.39 11.36
C ARG A 34 -28.40 11.07 12.72
N ALA A 35 -28.90 9.85 12.90
CA ALA A 35 -29.60 9.49 14.14
C ALA A 35 -28.61 9.24 15.28
N SER A 36 -27.49 8.61 14.97
CA SER A 36 -26.42 8.31 15.95
C SER A 36 -25.24 9.29 15.89
N GLU A 37 -25.23 10.23 14.94
CA GLU A 37 -24.14 11.15 14.68
C GLU A 37 -22.78 10.46 14.40
N GLN A 38 -22.84 9.22 13.90
CA GLN A 38 -21.67 8.41 13.62
C GLN A 38 -21.25 8.50 12.15
N VAL A 39 -19.93 8.49 11.94
CA VAL A 39 -19.32 8.46 10.61
C VAL A 39 -18.73 7.08 10.38
N TYR A 40 -19.08 6.46 9.27
CA TYR A 40 -18.57 5.16 8.85
C TYR A 40 -17.81 5.27 7.55
N ILE A 41 -16.66 4.60 7.45
CA ILE A 41 -15.93 4.47 6.19
C ILE A 41 -16.64 3.38 5.38
N THR A 42 -17.00 3.69 4.14
CA THR A 42 -17.66 2.74 3.25
C THR A 42 -16.72 2.19 2.20
N GLU A 43 -15.80 3.02 1.69
CA GLU A 43 -14.87 2.62 0.65
C GLU A 43 -13.57 3.42 0.72
N ILE A 44 -12.46 2.76 0.43
CA ILE A 44 -11.16 3.39 0.21
C ILE A 44 -10.70 3.02 -1.20
N ASN A 45 -10.72 3.99 -2.11
CA ASN A 45 -10.31 3.81 -3.49
C ASN A 45 -8.93 4.44 -3.70
N THR A 46 -7.92 3.60 -3.89
CA THR A 46 -6.53 4.03 -4.06
C THR A 46 -6.18 4.42 -5.50
N ILE A 47 -7.08 4.14 -6.46
CA ILE A 47 -6.95 4.55 -7.86
C ILE A 47 -8.29 5.10 -8.33
N PRO A 48 -8.71 6.27 -7.80
CA PRO A 48 -10.01 6.83 -8.16
C PRO A 48 -10.08 7.21 -9.63
N GLY A 49 -11.24 6.95 -10.28
CA GLY A 49 -11.47 7.31 -11.67
C GLY A 49 -11.18 8.80 -11.91
N SER A 50 -10.49 9.11 -13.01
CA SER A 50 -10.03 10.46 -13.36
C SER A 50 -9.27 11.16 -12.20
N LEU A 51 -8.64 10.40 -11.32
CA LEU A 51 -7.93 10.88 -10.12
C LEU A 51 -8.80 11.73 -9.19
N ALA A 52 -10.12 11.62 -9.31
CA ALA A 52 -11.10 12.45 -8.58
C ALA A 52 -10.80 13.97 -8.69
N PHE A 53 -10.31 14.42 -9.86
CA PHE A 53 -9.81 15.79 -10.06
C PHE A 53 -10.82 16.87 -9.68
N TYR A 54 -12.11 16.63 -9.87
CA TYR A 54 -13.20 17.54 -9.55
C TYR A 54 -13.26 17.90 -8.05
N LEU A 55 -12.78 17.03 -7.18
CA LEU A 55 -12.70 17.32 -5.73
C LEU A 55 -11.54 18.29 -5.43
N TRP A 56 -10.49 18.23 -6.21
CA TRP A 56 -9.30 19.09 -6.05
C TRP A 56 -9.51 20.47 -6.65
N GLU A 57 -10.24 20.59 -7.78
CA GLU A 57 -10.59 21.86 -8.39
C GLU A 57 -11.34 22.77 -7.42
N ASN A 58 -12.26 22.23 -6.61
CA ASN A 58 -12.95 22.94 -5.55
C ASN A 58 -12.01 23.51 -4.47
N LYS A 59 -10.78 23.02 -4.41
CA LYS A 59 -9.71 23.50 -3.52
C LYS A 59 -8.65 24.33 -4.25
N GLY A 60 -8.94 24.76 -5.49
CA GLY A 60 -8.05 25.59 -6.31
C GLY A 60 -6.85 24.82 -6.92
N VAL A 61 -6.84 23.50 -6.87
CA VAL A 61 -5.80 22.68 -7.51
C VAL A 61 -6.26 22.27 -8.90
N LYS A 62 -5.63 22.81 -9.94
CA LYS A 62 -5.91 22.45 -11.33
C LYS A 62 -5.47 21.01 -11.61
N TYR A 63 -6.12 20.37 -12.60
CA TYR A 63 -5.81 18.99 -12.99
C TYR A 63 -4.32 18.79 -13.35
N SER A 64 -3.72 19.71 -14.11
CA SER A 64 -2.29 19.65 -14.42
C SER A 64 -1.40 19.66 -13.19
N GLN A 65 -1.71 20.53 -12.22
CA GLN A 65 -0.99 20.59 -10.96
C GLN A 65 -1.15 19.32 -10.12
N LEU A 66 -2.32 18.68 -10.20
CA LEU A 66 -2.56 17.40 -9.54
C LEU A 66 -1.66 16.32 -10.14
N ILE A 67 -1.56 16.25 -11.47
CA ILE A 67 -0.68 15.32 -12.17
C ILE A 67 0.79 15.55 -11.77
N ASP A 68 1.28 16.78 -11.78
CA ASP A 68 2.64 17.12 -11.37
C ASP A 68 2.94 16.64 -9.95
N ARG A 69 2.03 16.91 -9.00
CA ARG A 69 2.16 16.42 -7.61
C ARG A 69 2.18 14.90 -7.52
N MET A 70 1.39 14.19 -8.33
CA MET A 70 1.39 12.72 -8.34
C MET A 70 2.72 12.16 -8.87
N VAL A 71 3.28 12.75 -9.92
CA VAL A 71 4.60 12.38 -10.45
C VAL A 71 5.68 12.59 -9.38
N ASP A 72 5.66 13.72 -8.69
CA ASP A 72 6.61 14.01 -7.61
C ASP A 72 6.48 13.01 -6.45
N CYS A 73 5.26 12.67 -6.06
CA CYS A 73 5.01 11.63 -5.05
C CYS A 73 5.59 10.26 -5.48
N ALA A 74 5.38 9.88 -6.75
CA ALA A 74 5.88 8.63 -7.28
C ALA A 74 7.42 8.59 -7.31
N ARG A 75 8.06 9.69 -7.70
CA ARG A 75 9.53 9.81 -7.68
C ARG A 75 10.09 9.65 -6.27
N LYS A 76 9.54 10.39 -5.30
CA LYS A 76 9.95 10.29 -3.89
C LYS A 76 9.77 8.87 -3.34
N ALA A 77 8.62 8.25 -3.59
CA ALA A 77 8.36 6.89 -3.14
C ALA A 77 9.34 5.87 -3.78
N ASN A 78 9.73 6.07 -5.03
CA ASN A 78 10.74 5.24 -5.69
C ASN A 78 12.13 5.45 -5.10
N GLU A 79 12.54 6.68 -4.82
CA GLU A 79 13.81 7.00 -4.16
C GLU A 79 13.88 6.37 -2.77
N GLU A 80 12.85 6.52 -1.95
CA GLU A 80 12.74 5.90 -0.62
C GLU A 80 12.85 4.38 -0.69
N ARG A 81 12.19 3.76 -1.67
CA ARG A 81 12.25 2.31 -1.88
C ARG A 81 13.64 1.85 -2.28
N ASN A 82 14.34 2.59 -3.14
CA ASN A 82 15.69 2.26 -3.59
C ASN A 82 16.74 2.47 -2.49
N MET A 83 16.49 3.38 -1.55
CA MET A 83 17.35 3.56 -0.37
C MET A 83 17.20 2.47 0.68
N ARG A 84 16.11 1.70 0.66
CA ARG A 84 15.93 0.54 1.54
C ARG A 84 16.90 -0.56 1.11
N ASN A 85 17.79 -0.94 2.02
CA ASN A 85 18.69 -2.07 1.77
C ASN A 85 17.92 -3.39 1.93
N TYR A 86 17.61 -4.05 0.80
CA TYR A 86 16.95 -5.36 0.79
C TYR A 86 17.92 -6.52 1.00
N ALA A 87 19.21 -6.27 1.25
CA ALA A 87 20.19 -7.29 1.55
C ALA A 87 19.91 -7.91 2.92
N TYR A 88 19.01 -8.88 2.97
CA TYR A 88 18.84 -9.75 4.12
C TYR A 88 19.83 -10.91 3.99
N SER A 89 20.95 -10.83 4.70
CA SER A 89 21.89 -11.96 4.85
C SER A 89 21.33 -12.92 5.91
N SER A 90 20.64 -13.96 5.47
CA SER A 90 20.19 -15.02 6.36
C SER A 90 21.32 -16.02 6.58
N ASP A 91 21.91 -16.04 7.77
CA ASP A 91 22.89 -17.05 8.18
C ASP A 91 22.22 -18.37 8.62
N ILE A 92 20.89 -18.46 8.58
CA ILE A 92 20.12 -19.64 9.03
C ILE A 92 20.51 -20.90 8.26
N LEU A 93 20.91 -20.79 7.02
CA LEU A 93 21.29 -21.94 6.18
C LEU A 93 22.79 -22.23 6.18
N LYS A 94 23.63 -21.38 6.73
CA LYS A 94 25.10 -21.58 6.76
C LYS A 94 25.54 -22.73 7.68
N GLY A 95 24.67 -23.16 8.61
CA GLY A 95 24.94 -24.27 9.54
C GLY A 95 24.25 -25.58 9.18
N VAL A 96 23.39 -25.59 8.17
CA VAL A 96 22.66 -26.80 7.75
C VAL A 96 23.47 -27.53 6.68
N SER A 97 24.31 -28.49 7.11
CA SER A 97 24.84 -29.50 6.21
C SER A 97 23.67 -30.36 5.74
N LEU A 98 23.24 -30.15 4.51
CA LEU A 98 22.34 -31.09 3.82
C LEU A 98 23.12 -32.39 3.63
N GLY A 99 23.01 -33.29 4.60
CA GLY A 99 23.50 -34.66 4.48
C GLY A 99 22.87 -35.29 3.24
N GLY A 100 23.64 -35.38 2.15
CA GLY A 100 23.19 -36.00 0.94
C GLY A 100 22.74 -37.42 1.24
N ALA A 101 21.51 -37.78 0.90
CA ALA A 101 21.02 -39.13 0.90
C ALA A 101 21.94 -39.95 -0.05
N LYS A 102 22.80 -40.82 0.52
CA LYS A 102 23.55 -41.80 -0.26
C LYS A 102 22.54 -42.70 -0.96
N GLY A 103 22.44 -42.56 -2.26
CA GLY A 103 21.65 -43.45 -3.10
C GLY A 103 22.07 -44.89 -2.87
N ALA A 104 21.11 -45.76 -2.55
CA ALA A 104 21.30 -47.18 -2.43
C ALA A 104 21.81 -47.74 -3.77
N LYS A 105 23.01 -48.30 -3.77
CA LYS A 105 23.54 -49.08 -4.90
C LYS A 105 22.63 -50.28 -5.15
N GLY A 106 21.99 -50.30 -6.31
CA GLY A 106 21.24 -51.44 -6.79
C GLY A 106 22.13 -52.70 -6.90
N SER A 107 21.71 -53.75 -6.24
CA SER A 107 22.26 -55.09 -6.34
C SER A 107 22.09 -55.59 -7.75
N LYS A 108 23.20 -55.99 -8.42
CA LYS A 108 23.19 -56.72 -9.67
C LYS A 108 22.73 -58.16 -9.37
N GLY A 109 21.54 -58.52 -9.84
CA GLY A 109 21.07 -59.89 -9.85
C GLY A 109 21.88 -60.73 -10.83
N SER A 110 22.37 -61.83 -10.31
CA SER A 110 23.10 -62.88 -11.04
C SER A 110 22.15 -63.64 -11.94
N LYS A 111 22.68 -64.03 -13.12
CA LYS A 111 22.05 -64.89 -14.08
C LYS A 111 21.93 -66.32 -13.51
N PHE A 112 20.82 -66.93 -13.73
CA PHE A 112 20.65 -68.29 -14.25
C PHE A 112 19.33 -68.38 -14.97
#